data_ac35e085c62371ca990b5c8bb4a0fa2f
#
_entry.id   ac35e085c62371ca990b5c8bb4a0fa2f
#
_cell.length_a   1.000
_cell.length_b   1.000
_cell.length_c   1.000
_cell.angle_alpha   90.00
_cell.angle_beta   90.00
_cell.angle_gamma   90.00
#
_symmetry.space_group_name_H-M   'P 1'
#
loop_
_entity.id
_entity.type
_entity.pdbx_description
1 polymer ?
#
loop_
_entity_poly.entity_id
_entity_poly.type
_entity_poly.pdbx_seq_one_letter_code
_entity_poly.pdbx_strand_id
1 'polypeptide(L)'
;VSRGLGDVYKRQLMHRSGLPAEDGPVKDMDDLIRRMTAGMAVLLLDGCKKGLVFSVQGLKSRSVEEPSGEGNLRGSREGFADLLRVNLSLLRRLIRTDTLVMETAQADCAMKTEYAICYCKDKASKTAVARVRRTLQEAKPEGLLDSSYFVPWLFPARWRLFAPVSYTERPASAAAKLCEGKIIILVNGSPSALVLPSLFCENFDCLDDYATTAVFSSFLRVLKYGSFYLSIFLPGVFVCLAVYLPELIPPQLLFKIAAAEKATPLPLFAEMLLVIILLEIIREAGLRMPQTLGHSVSLVAALIIGDAAIGAGLLSTPVILVASITAISVFVTPSLYEPATLLRLGVTLAAGLAGPVGLVLSLIHISEPTRH
;
A
#
# COMPACT_ATOMS: atom_id res chain seq x y z
N VAL A 1 -24.74 -48.65 -28.89
CA VAL A 1 -25.65 -48.43 -27.74
C VAL A 1 -25.00 -47.64 -26.57
N SER A 2 -23.70 -47.45 -26.55
CA SER A 2 -23.06 -46.79 -25.38
C SER A 2 -22.92 -45.26 -25.45
N ARG A 3 -23.18 -44.62 -26.60
CA ARG A 3 -22.99 -43.15 -26.74
C ARG A 3 -24.00 -42.26 -25.98
N GLY A 4 -25.15 -42.76 -25.61
CA GLY A 4 -26.16 -42.01 -24.90
C GLY A 4 -26.09 -42.13 -23.37
N LEU A 5 -25.52 -43.20 -22.87
CA LEU A 5 -25.40 -43.44 -21.42
C LEU A 5 -24.39 -42.50 -20.75
N GLY A 6 -23.27 -42.20 -21.40
CA GLY A 6 -22.26 -41.29 -20.87
C GLY A 6 -22.78 -39.86 -20.64
N ASP A 7 -23.64 -39.34 -21.54
CA ASP A 7 -24.24 -38.01 -21.37
C ASP A 7 -25.31 -37.95 -20.26
N VAL A 8 -25.99 -39.06 -20.03
CA VAL A 8 -26.98 -39.19 -18.92
C VAL A 8 -26.26 -39.22 -17.56
N TYR A 9 -25.19 -40.01 -17.43
CA TYR A 9 -24.37 -40.05 -16.22
C TYR A 9 -23.68 -38.73 -15.96
N LYS A 10 -23.22 -38.05 -17.00
CA LYS A 10 -22.64 -36.71 -16.90
C LYS A 10 -23.64 -35.70 -16.32
N ARG A 11 -24.89 -35.67 -16.82
CA ARG A 11 -25.94 -34.79 -16.29
C ARG A 11 -26.31 -35.13 -14.85
N GLN A 12 -26.35 -36.42 -14.50
CA GLN A 12 -26.64 -36.86 -13.13
C GLN A 12 -25.54 -36.42 -12.16
N LEU A 13 -24.24 -36.55 -12.54
CA LEU A 13 -23.13 -36.08 -11.73
C LEU A 13 -23.10 -34.57 -11.58
N MET A 14 -23.44 -33.80 -12.62
CA MET A 14 -23.50 -32.34 -12.54
C MET A 14 -24.67 -31.81 -11.70
N HIS A 15 -25.83 -32.46 -11.73
CA HIS A 15 -27.03 -31.90 -11.14
C HIS A 15 -27.53 -32.64 -9.87
N ARG A 16 -27.08 -33.87 -9.60
CA ARG A 16 -27.57 -34.69 -8.46
C ARG A 16 -26.48 -35.05 -7.44
N SER A 17 -25.18 -34.87 -7.74
CA SER A 17 -24.13 -35.28 -6.82
C SER A 17 -23.85 -34.30 -5.70
N GLY A 18 -24.41 -33.08 -5.72
CA GLY A 18 -24.07 -32.03 -4.76
C GLY A 18 -22.60 -31.56 -4.80
N LEU A 19 -21.80 -32.07 -5.74
CA LEU A 19 -20.41 -31.65 -5.92
C LEU A 19 -20.35 -30.32 -6.67
N PRO A 20 -19.53 -29.37 -6.24
CA PRO A 20 -19.35 -28.09 -6.91
C PRO A 20 -18.64 -28.31 -8.25
N ALA A 21 -19.44 -28.50 -9.33
CA ALA A 21 -18.91 -28.59 -10.68
C ALA A 21 -18.56 -27.18 -11.19
N GLU A 22 -17.35 -27.00 -11.70
CA GLU A 22 -16.95 -25.76 -12.38
C GLU A 22 -17.49 -25.70 -13.81
N ASP A 23 -17.82 -24.49 -14.25
CA ASP A 23 -18.30 -24.23 -15.59
C ASP A 23 -17.19 -24.47 -16.64
N GLY A 24 -17.44 -25.42 -17.49
CA GLY A 24 -16.69 -25.69 -18.69
C GLY A 24 -16.00 -27.06 -18.72
N PRO A 25 -16.22 -27.81 -19.79
CA PRO A 25 -15.54 -29.08 -20.01
C PRO A 25 -14.06 -28.86 -20.30
N VAL A 26 -13.22 -29.82 -19.90
CA VAL A 26 -11.81 -29.88 -20.30
C VAL A 26 -11.72 -29.90 -21.82
N LYS A 27 -10.91 -28.99 -22.39
CA LYS A 27 -10.82 -28.82 -23.87
C LYS A 27 -9.75 -29.72 -24.50
N ASP A 28 -8.59 -29.80 -23.88
CA ASP A 28 -7.41 -30.51 -24.33
C ASP A 28 -6.56 -31.01 -23.16
N MET A 29 -5.45 -31.68 -23.45
CA MET A 29 -4.54 -32.25 -22.45
C MET A 29 -3.83 -31.14 -21.64
N ASP A 30 -3.51 -30.03 -22.25
CA ASP A 30 -2.84 -28.92 -21.56
C ASP A 30 -3.80 -28.25 -20.58
N ASP A 31 -5.08 -28.10 -20.93
CA ASP A 31 -6.13 -27.61 -20.02
C ASP A 31 -6.36 -28.59 -18.87
N LEU A 32 -6.30 -29.90 -19.11
CA LEU A 32 -6.37 -30.94 -18.09
C LEU A 32 -5.23 -30.80 -17.08
N ILE A 33 -3.99 -30.78 -17.55
CA ILE A 33 -2.80 -30.66 -16.71
C ILE A 33 -2.84 -29.37 -15.90
N ARG A 34 -3.20 -28.25 -16.52
CA ARG A 34 -3.31 -26.94 -15.87
C ARG A 34 -4.33 -26.96 -14.74
N ARG A 35 -5.51 -27.56 -14.94
CA ARG A 35 -6.56 -27.67 -13.91
C ARG A 35 -6.16 -28.61 -12.78
N MET A 36 -5.52 -29.72 -13.09
CA MET A 36 -4.99 -30.63 -12.08
C MET A 36 -3.88 -29.99 -11.24
N THR A 37 -2.95 -29.27 -11.87
CA THR A 37 -1.88 -28.55 -11.15
C THR A 37 -2.43 -27.37 -10.34
N ALA A 38 -3.58 -26.81 -10.73
CA ALA A 38 -4.31 -25.82 -9.91
C ALA A 38 -5.08 -26.44 -8.75
N GLY A 39 -4.99 -27.77 -8.51
CA GLY A 39 -5.65 -28.45 -7.38
C GLY A 39 -7.12 -28.77 -7.60
N MET A 40 -7.57 -28.87 -8.86
CA MET A 40 -8.92 -29.28 -9.21
C MET A 40 -8.97 -30.79 -9.47
N ALA A 41 -10.06 -31.44 -9.11
CA ALA A 41 -10.30 -32.83 -9.51
C ALA A 41 -10.91 -32.87 -10.91
N VAL A 42 -10.34 -33.68 -11.77
CA VAL A 42 -10.90 -33.89 -13.11
C VAL A 42 -11.38 -35.33 -13.23
N LEU A 43 -12.66 -35.49 -13.60
CA LEU A 43 -13.28 -36.78 -13.84
C LEU A 43 -13.36 -37.04 -15.35
N LEU A 44 -12.65 -38.04 -15.81
CA LEU A 44 -12.72 -38.55 -17.17
C LEU A 44 -13.62 -39.79 -17.20
N LEU A 45 -14.63 -39.76 -18.03
CA LEU A 45 -15.56 -40.87 -18.21
C LEU A 45 -15.30 -41.53 -19.58
N ASP A 46 -15.19 -42.85 -19.55
CA ASP A 46 -15.03 -43.61 -20.79
C ASP A 46 -16.24 -43.39 -21.75
N GLY A 47 -15.95 -43.20 -23.02
CA GLY A 47 -16.94 -42.85 -24.03
C GLY A 47 -17.37 -41.37 -24.05
N CYS A 48 -16.90 -40.53 -23.15
CA CYS A 48 -17.12 -39.08 -23.15
C CYS A 48 -15.90 -38.32 -23.69
N LYS A 49 -16.13 -37.44 -24.67
CA LYS A 49 -15.06 -36.61 -25.26
C LYS A 49 -14.60 -35.45 -24.37
N LYS A 50 -15.26 -35.19 -23.27
CA LYS A 50 -15.02 -34.02 -22.42
C LYS A 50 -15.04 -34.44 -20.94
N GLY A 51 -13.96 -34.12 -20.22
CA GLY A 51 -13.86 -34.31 -18.77
C GLY A 51 -14.72 -33.34 -17.98
N LEU A 52 -15.12 -33.74 -16.76
CA LEU A 52 -15.79 -32.88 -15.79
C LEU A 52 -14.75 -32.36 -14.77
N VAL A 53 -14.86 -31.12 -14.39
CA VAL A 53 -13.97 -30.46 -13.44
C VAL A 53 -14.75 -30.15 -12.16
N PHE A 54 -14.15 -30.50 -11.02
CA PHE A 54 -14.69 -30.25 -9.70
C PHE A 54 -13.69 -29.43 -8.88
N SER A 55 -14.16 -28.34 -8.31
CA SER A 55 -13.38 -27.53 -7.38
C SER A 55 -13.35 -28.22 -6.03
N VAL A 56 -12.30 -29.00 -5.76
CA VAL A 56 -12.07 -29.73 -4.51
C VAL A 56 -10.88 -29.17 -3.73
N GLN A 57 -10.51 -27.94 -4.02
CA GLN A 57 -9.40 -27.27 -3.36
C GLN A 57 -9.70 -27.09 -1.87
N GLY A 58 -9.29 -28.04 -1.04
CA GLY A 58 -9.26 -27.93 0.42
C GLY A 58 -8.03 -27.15 0.91
N LEU A 59 -7.61 -26.14 0.15
CA LEU A 59 -6.48 -25.29 0.54
C LEU A 59 -6.83 -24.56 1.83
N LYS A 60 -6.03 -24.76 2.88
CA LYS A 60 -6.09 -23.93 4.08
C LYS A 60 -5.71 -22.51 3.64
N SER A 61 -6.70 -21.66 3.44
CA SER A 61 -6.47 -20.23 3.25
C SER A 61 -6.57 -19.53 4.60
N ARG A 62 -5.87 -18.41 4.73
CA ARG A 62 -6.10 -17.48 5.83
C ARG A 62 -7.56 -17.08 5.83
N SER A 63 -8.22 -17.18 6.97
CA SER A 63 -9.61 -16.71 7.14
C SER A 63 -9.68 -15.21 6.93
N VAL A 64 -10.89 -14.68 6.74
CA VAL A 64 -11.12 -13.24 6.73
C VAL A 64 -10.78 -12.70 8.12
N GLU A 65 -9.65 -12.01 8.22
CA GLU A 65 -9.11 -11.44 9.46
C GLU A 65 -9.04 -9.92 9.36
N GLU A 66 -8.82 -9.26 10.48
CA GLU A 66 -8.63 -7.81 10.49
C GLU A 66 -7.26 -7.47 9.85
N PRO A 67 -7.20 -6.47 8.92
CA PRO A 67 -5.96 -6.07 8.28
C PRO A 67 -4.96 -5.54 9.30
N SER A 68 -3.71 -5.95 9.16
CA SER A 68 -2.63 -5.47 10.03
C SER A 68 -2.10 -4.07 9.62
N GLY A 69 -2.25 -3.71 8.34
CA GLY A 69 -1.74 -2.46 7.78
C GLY A 69 -2.71 -1.29 7.87
N GLU A 70 -4.02 -1.54 8.00
CA GLU A 70 -5.07 -0.51 8.03
C GLU A 70 -5.94 -0.66 9.29
N GLY A 71 -5.57 0.01 10.38
CA GLY A 71 -6.40 0.05 11.60
C GLY A 71 -7.57 1.02 11.45
N ASN A 72 -8.79 0.63 11.85
CA ASN A 72 -9.96 1.49 11.96
C ASN A 72 -10.52 1.45 13.38
N LEU A 73 -10.95 2.60 13.88
CA LEU A 73 -11.65 2.69 15.17
C LEU A 73 -13.11 2.21 15.06
N ARG A 74 -13.74 2.44 13.90
CA ARG A 74 -15.15 2.12 13.65
C ARG A 74 -15.33 1.50 12.26
N GLY A 75 -16.40 0.71 12.10
CA GLY A 75 -16.75 0.10 10.82
C GLY A 75 -16.38 -1.38 10.73
N SER A 76 -16.35 -1.89 9.49
CA SER A 76 -16.03 -3.30 9.22
C SER A 76 -14.59 -3.61 9.56
N ARG A 77 -14.36 -4.71 10.27
CA ARG A 77 -13.01 -5.22 10.58
C ARG A 77 -12.54 -6.29 9.60
N GLU A 78 -13.34 -6.58 8.59
CA GLU A 78 -12.99 -7.56 7.57
C GLU A 78 -11.89 -7.04 6.67
N GLY A 79 -10.86 -7.85 6.46
CA GLY A 79 -9.81 -7.66 5.47
C GLY A 79 -9.98 -8.58 4.27
N PHE A 80 -9.27 -8.28 3.19
CA PHE A 80 -9.12 -9.20 2.08
C PHE A 80 -8.30 -10.44 2.49
N ALA A 81 -8.63 -11.57 1.90
CA ALA A 81 -7.92 -12.83 2.06
C ALA A 81 -6.93 -13.04 0.89
N ASP A 82 -6.09 -14.07 1.00
CA ASP A 82 -5.15 -14.41 -0.08
C ASP A 82 -5.86 -14.98 -1.32
N LEU A 83 -7.04 -15.60 -1.16
CA LEU A 83 -7.78 -16.18 -2.27
C LEU A 83 -8.62 -15.14 -3.02
N LEU A 84 -8.34 -14.96 -4.31
CA LEU A 84 -9.05 -14.03 -5.19
C LEU A 84 -10.57 -14.24 -5.17
N ARG A 85 -11.04 -15.50 -5.20
CA ARG A 85 -12.49 -15.82 -5.21
C ARG A 85 -13.19 -15.35 -3.95
N VAL A 86 -12.53 -15.44 -2.79
CA VAL A 86 -13.07 -14.93 -1.52
C VAL A 86 -13.19 -13.41 -1.60
N ASN A 87 -12.18 -12.72 -2.09
CA ASN A 87 -12.15 -11.27 -2.23
C ASN A 87 -13.25 -10.75 -3.17
N LEU A 88 -13.45 -11.41 -4.29
CA LEU A 88 -14.56 -11.10 -5.22
C LEU A 88 -15.92 -11.28 -4.57
N SER A 89 -16.08 -12.34 -3.76
CA SER A 89 -17.32 -12.62 -3.02
C SER A 89 -17.59 -11.55 -1.95
N LEU A 90 -16.54 -11.06 -1.25
CA LEU A 90 -16.65 -9.97 -0.29
C LEU A 90 -17.11 -8.67 -0.95
N LEU A 91 -16.54 -8.31 -2.10
CA LEU A 91 -16.95 -7.13 -2.86
C LEU A 91 -18.39 -7.28 -3.36
N ARG A 92 -18.78 -8.45 -3.89
CA ARG A 92 -20.15 -8.70 -4.36
C ARG A 92 -21.18 -8.64 -3.23
N ARG A 93 -20.81 -9.08 -2.04
CA ARG A 93 -21.67 -8.98 -0.85
C ARG A 93 -21.93 -7.54 -0.44
N LEU A 94 -20.92 -6.66 -0.55
CA LEU A 94 -21.01 -5.24 -0.21
C LEU A 94 -21.73 -4.43 -1.29
N ILE A 95 -21.43 -4.71 -2.57
CA ILE A 95 -22.01 -4.01 -3.73
C ILE A 95 -22.99 -4.97 -4.43
N ARG A 96 -24.28 -4.83 -4.10
CA ARG A 96 -25.36 -5.72 -4.58
C ARG A 96 -26.06 -5.17 -5.82
N THR A 97 -25.28 -4.59 -6.76
CA THR A 97 -25.81 -4.03 -8.01
C THR A 97 -25.33 -4.84 -9.20
N ASP A 98 -26.10 -4.83 -10.27
CA ASP A 98 -25.75 -5.41 -11.58
C ASP A 98 -24.69 -4.60 -12.32
N THR A 99 -24.45 -3.36 -11.91
CA THR A 99 -23.44 -2.47 -12.49
C THR A 99 -22.01 -2.86 -12.12
N LEU A 100 -21.81 -3.63 -11.04
CA LEU A 100 -20.49 -4.11 -10.64
C LEU A 100 -20.00 -5.21 -11.59
N VAL A 101 -18.91 -4.92 -12.29
CA VAL A 101 -18.20 -5.85 -13.19
C VAL A 101 -16.94 -6.33 -12.52
N MET A 102 -16.70 -7.63 -12.62
CA MET A 102 -15.50 -8.30 -12.17
C MET A 102 -14.95 -9.15 -13.31
N GLU A 103 -13.90 -8.70 -13.95
CA GLU A 103 -13.24 -9.39 -15.06
C GLU A 103 -12.04 -10.16 -14.53
N THR A 104 -12.08 -11.47 -14.60
CA THR A 104 -10.95 -12.32 -14.22
C THR A 104 -10.10 -12.66 -15.44
N ALA A 105 -8.78 -12.62 -15.28
CA ALA A 105 -7.82 -13.00 -16.29
C ALA A 105 -6.59 -13.64 -15.66
N GLN A 106 -5.75 -14.28 -16.46
CA GLN A 106 -4.46 -14.82 -16.06
C GLN A 106 -3.34 -13.93 -16.58
N ALA A 107 -2.34 -13.68 -15.74
CA ALA A 107 -1.14 -12.96 -16.15
C ALA A 107 -0.25 -13.84 -17.03
N ASP A 108 0.36 -13.22 -18.04
CA ASP A 108 1.35 -13.89 -18.90
C ASP A 108 2.72 -13.94 -18.18
N CYS A 109 2.79 -14.78 -17.15
CA CYS A 109 3.99 -15.03 -16.35
C CYS A 109 4.17 -16.54 -16.13
N ALA A 110 5.34 -16.95 -15.65
CA ALA A 110 5.63 -18.35 -15.37
C ALA A 110 4.64 -18.98 -14.36
N MET A 111 4.14 -18.20 -13.41
CA MET A 111 3.23 -18.65 -12.35
C MET A 111 1.77 -18.73 -12.80
N LYS A 112 1.40 -18.14 -13.97
CA LYS A 112 0.02 -18.08 -14.47
C LYS A 112 -0.99 -17.58 -13.43
N THR A 113 -0.57 -16.61 -12.61
CA THR A 113 -1.37 -16.08 -11.50
C THR A 113 -2.65 -15.41 -12.00
N GLU A 114 -3.79 -15.72 -11.37
CA GLU A 114 -5.07 -15.10 -11.67
C GLU A 114 -5.15 -13.71 -11.05
N TYR A 115 -5.76 -12.77 -11.77
CA TYR A 115 -6.08 -11.44 -11.28
C TYR A 115 -7.49 -11.03 -11.70
N ALA A 116 -8.07 -10.04 -11.04
CA ALA A 116 -9.36 -9.50 -11.39
C ALA A 116 -9.31 -7.97 -11.49
N ILE A 117 -10.00 -7.44 -12.51
CA ILE A 117 -10.28 -6.02 -12.67
C ILE A 117 -11.73 -5.77 -12.26
N CYS A 118 -11.95 -4.99 -11.19
CA CYS A 118 -13.26 -4.67 -10.67
C CYS A 118 -13.58 -3.20 -10.91
N TYR A 119 -14.79 -2.91 -11.40
CA TYR A 119 -15.25 -1.54 -11.63
C TYR A 119 -16.78 -1.48 -11.71
N CYS A 120 -17.38 -0.29 -11.50
CA CYS A 120 -18.80 -0.05 -11.73
C CYS A 120 -19.01 0.55 -13.13
N LYS A 121 -19.84 -0.10 -13.98
CA LYS A 121 -20.06 0.28 -15.39
C LYS A 121 -20.62 1.71 -15.56
N ASP A 122 -21.44 2.13 -14.62
CA ASP A 122 -22.16 3.41 -14.62
C ASP A 122 -21.27 4.59 -14.20
N LYS A 123 -20.18 4.32 -13.47
CA LYS A 123 -19.34 5.35 -12.84
C LYS A 123 -17.91 5.39 -13.36
N ALA A 124 -17.35 4.21 -13.67
CA ALA A 124 -15.97 4.13 -14.12
C ALA A 124 -15.80 4.67 -15.55
N SER A 125 -14.71 5.40 -15.77
CA SER A 125 -14.35 5.89 -17.11
C SER A 125 -14.03 4.71 -18.04
N LYS A 126 -14.79 4.59 -19.14
CA LYS A 126 -14.60 3.53 -20.15
C LYS A 126 -13.19 3.56 -20.75
N THR A 127 -12.63 4.75 -20.94
CA THR A 127 -11.27 4.92 -21.47
C THR A 127 -10.21 4.47 -20.48
N ALA A 128 -10.41 4.75 -19.18
CA ALA A 128 -9.51 4.31 -18.13
C ALA A 128 -9.53 2.78 -17.97
N VAL A 129 -10.73 2.17 -17.94
CA VAL A 129 -10.90 0.70 -17.88
C VAL A 129 -10.22 0.03 -19.08
N ALA A 130 -10.45 0.53 -20.31
CA ALA A 130 -9.85 -0.01 -21.52
C ALA A 130 -8.31 0.09 -21.49
N ARG A 131 -7.77 1.21 -20.99
CA ARG A 131 -6.31 1.39 -20.83
C ARG A 131 -5.76 0.38 -19.83
N VAL A 132 -6.36 0.27 -18.65
CA VAL A 132 -5.92 -0.68 -17.60
C VAL A 132 -5.94 -2.11 -18.15
N ARG A 133 -7.06 -2.54 -18.74
CA ARG A 133 -7.20 -3.88 -19.33
C ARG A 133 -6.10 -4.16 -20.35
N ARG A 134 -5.86 -3.25 -21.30
CA ARG A 134 -4.83 -3.39 -22.32
C ARG A 134 -3.43 -3.48 -21.67
N THR A 135 -3.11 -2.59 -20.74
CA THR A 135 -1.81 -2.59 -20.08
C THR A 135 -1.55 -3.88 -19.30
N LEU A 136 -2.56 -4.41 -18.60
CA LEU A 136 -2.42 -5.67 -17.85
C LEU A 136 -2.30 -6.89 -18.77
N GLN A 137 -2.93 -6.86 -19.93
CA GLN A 137 -2.79 -7.92 -20.95
C GLN A 137 -1.44 -7.90 -21.65
N GLU A 138 -0.85 -6.71 -21.83
CA GLU A 138 0.47 -6.52 -22.43
C GLU A 138 1.61 -6.70 -21.41
N ALA A 139 1.30 -6.64 -20.12
CA ALA A 139 2.28 -6.81 -19.04
C ALA A 139 2.80 -8.25 -18.98
N LYS A 140 4.12 -8.40 -18.93
CA LYS A 140 4.82 -9.68 -18.82
C LYS A 140 5.76 -9.67 -17.61
N PRO A 141 5.21 -9.68 -16.41
CA PRO A 141 6.05 -9.79 -15.21
C PRO A 141 6.67 -11.19 -15.15
N GLU A 142 7.88 -11.33 -14.63
CA GLU A 142 8.52 -12.65 -14.42
C GLU A 142 7.70 -13.51 -13.46
N GLY A 143 7.17 -12.90 -12.39
CA GLY A 143 6.24 -13.48 -11.44
C GLY A 143 5.25 -12.44 -10.95
N LEU A 144 4.06 -12.86 -10.56
CA LEU A 144 3.00 -11.99 -10.04
C LEU A 144 2.57 -12.50 -8.65
N LEU A 145 3.10 -11.88 -7.60
CA LEU A 145 2.83 -12.24 -6.21
C LEU A 145 1.88 -11.24 -5.52
N ASP A 146 1.87 -10.00 -5.99
CA ASP A 146 1.04 -8.93 -5.43
C ASP A 146 0.56 -7.96 -6.52
N SER A 147 -0.49 -7.19 -6.22
CA SER A 147 -1.06 -6.19 -7.13
C SER A 147 -0.08 -5.06 -7.48
N SER A 148 0.87 -4.74 -6.59
CA SER A 148 1.92 -3.74 -6.80
C SER A 148 2.85 -4.03 -7.97
N TYR A 149 3.01 -5.30 -8.37
CA TYR A 149 3.83 -5.69 -9.51
C TYR A 149 3.33 -5.14 -10.85
N PHE A 150 2.06 -4.72 -10.92
CA PHE A 150 1.51 -4.06 -12.11
C PHE A 150 1.81 -2.56 -12.19
N VAL A 151 2.23 -1.92 -11.10
CA VAL A 151 2.44 -0.46 -11.06
C VAL A 151 3.47 0.03 -12.06
N PRO A 152 4.64 -0.63 -12.27
CA PRO A 152 5.61 -0.21 -13.28
C PRO A 152 5.06 -0.23 -14.72
N TRP A 153 4.12 -1.12 -15.02
CA TRP A 153 3.46 -1.23 -16.33
C TRP A 153 2.36 -0.20 -16.51
N LEU A 154 1.59 0.05 -15.45
CA LEU A 154 0.51 1.04 -15.45
C LEU A 154 1.07 2.47 -15.51
N PHE A 155 2.21 2.70 -14.86
CA PHE A 155 2.84 4.01 -14.72
C PHE A 155 4.35 3.94 -14.95
N PRO A 156 4.83 3.86 -16.18
CA PRO A 156 6.24 3.58 -16.51
C PRO A 156 7.24 4.71 -16.20
N ALA A 157 6.80 5.81 -15.59
CA ALA A 157 7.70 6.93 -15.28
C ALA A 157 8.60 6.60 -14.07
N ARG A 158 9.90 6.42 -14.33
CA ARG A 158 10.93 6.04 -13.34
C ARG A 158 11.13 7.02 -12.17
N TRP A 159 10.79 8.29 -12.35
CA TRP A 159 11.10 9.37 -11.40
C TRP A 159 9.86 9.92 -10.69
N ARG A 160 8.75 9.20 -10.69
CA ARG A 160 7.56 9.64 -9.96
C ARG A 160 7.70 9.31 -8.48
N LEU A 161 7.76 10.34 -7.65
CA LEU A 161 7.70 10.22 -6.18
C LEU A 161 6.30 9.84 -5.72
N PHE A 162 5.25 10.32 -6.39
CA PHE A 162 3.86 10.02 -6.07
C PHE A 162 3.24 9.19 -7.19
N ALA A 163 3.01 7.92 -6.94
CA ALA A 163 2.28 7.07 -7.86
C ALA A 163 0.77 7.38 -7.76
N PRO A 164 0.04 7.49 -8.91
CA PRO A 164 -1.40 7.74 -8.89
C PRO A 164 -2.18 6.44 -8.58
N VAL A 165 -1.72 5.71 -7.59
CA VAL A 165 -2.31 4.46 -7.09
C VAL A 165 -2.36 4.51 -5.57
N SER A 166 -3.32 3.82 -5.00
CA SER A 166 -3.39 3.54 -3.56
C SER A 166 -3.66 2.06 -3.33
N TYR A 167 -3.38 1.62 -2.13
CA TYR A 167 -3.58 0.24 -1.71
C TYR A 167 -4.60 0.20 -0.60
N THR A 168 -5.37 -0.88 -0.53
CA THR A 168 -6.25 -1.15 0.59
C THR A 168 -6.36 -2.65 0.84
N GLU A 169 -6.30 -3.03 2.09
CA GLU A 169 -6.57 -4.40 2.55
C GLU A 169 -8.03 -4.58 2.96
N ARG A 170 -8.87 -3.51 2.87
CA ARG A 170 -10.25 -3.52 3.36
C ARG A 170 -11.26 -3.59 2.22
N PRO A 171 -12.12 -4.62 2.19
CA PRO A 171 -13.23 -4.70 1.24
C PRO A 171 -14.18 -3.50 1.31
N ALA A 172 -14.39 -2.94 2.51
CA ALA A 172 -15.25 -1.76 2.69
C ALA A 172 -14.69 -0.51 2.01
N SER A 173 -13.37 -0.23 2.17
CA SER A 173 -12.67 0.86 1.48
C SER A 173 -12.72 0.66 -0.03
N ALA A 174 -12.44 -0.55 -0.49
CA ALA A 174 -12.49 -0.92 -1.90
C ALA A 174 -13.89 -0.70 -2.48
N ALA A 175 -14.95 -1.12 -1.77
CA ALA A 175 -16.33 -0.93 -2.20
C ALA A 175 -16.70 0.56 -2.30
N ALA A 176 -16.29 1.39 -1.34
CA ALA A 176 -16.50 2.83 -1.39
C ALA A 176 -15.82 3.45 -2.62
N LYS A 177 -14.56 3.09 -2.90
CA LYS A 177 -13.80 3.56 -4.06
C LYS A 177 -14.41 3.11 -5.39
N LEU A 178 -14.94 1.88 -5.49
CA LEU A 178 -15.70 1.42 -6.67
C LEU A 178 -16.96 2.26 -6.89
N CYS A 179 -17.66 2.63 -5.81
CA CYS A 179 -18.82 3.51 -5.87
C CYS A 179 -18.46 4.95 -6.29
N GLU A 180 -17.22 5.39 -6.12
CA GLU A 180 -16.68 6.66 -6.63
C GLU A 180 -16.25 6.59 -8.11
N GLY A 181 -16.30 5.40 -8.74
CA GLY A 181 -15.90 5.22 -10.14
C GLY A 181 -14.42 4.82 -10.32
N LYS A 182 -13.76 4.42 -9.26
CA LYS A 182 -12.38 3.87 -9.32
C LYS A 182 -12.37 2.45 -9.88
N ILE A 183 -11.19 2.03 -10.29
CA ILE A 183 -10.90 0.68 -10.76
C ILE A 183 -10.07 -0.01 -9.69
N ILE A 184 -10.40 -1.25 -9.39
CA ILE A 184 -9.67 -2.06 -8.43
C ILE A 184 -9.07 -3.27 -9.11
N ILE A 185 -7.81 -3.56 -8.82
CA ILE A 185 -7.11 -4.75 -9.26
C ILE A 185 -6.83 -5.61 -8.04
N LEU A 186 -7.28 -6.86 -8.10
CA LEU A 186 -7.01 -7.90 -7.11
C LEU A 186 -6.17 -9.00 -7.75
N VAL A 187 -5.20 -9.53 -7.02
CA VAL A 187 -4.32 -10.61 -7.47
C VAL A 187 -4.49 -11.80 -6.53
N ASN A 188 -4.50 -12.99 -7.08
CA ASN A 188 -4.57 -14.22 -6.28
C ASN A 188 -3.26 -14.43 -5.52
N GLY A 189 -3.35 -14.68 -4.22
CA GLY A 189 -2.20 -14.81 -3.32
C GLY A 189 -1.84 -13.50 -2.58
N SER A 190 -2.58 -12.41 -2.81
CA SER A 190 -2.35 -11.13 -2.12
C SER A 190 -3.65 -10.60 -1.47
N PRO A 191 -3.61 -10.18 -0.19
CA PRO A 191 -4.72 -9.53 0.48
C PRO A 191 -4.81 -8.03 0.15
N SER A 192 -3.93 -7.51 -0.71
CA SER A 192 -3.84 -6.09 -1.05
C SER A 192 -4.52 -5.79 -2.38
N ALA A 193 -5.48 -4.89 -2.37
CA ALA A 193 -6.17 -4.38 -3.55
C ALA A 193 -5.50 -3.09 -4.04
N LEU A 194 -5.17 -3.03 -5.33
CA LEU A 194 -4.67 -1.83 -5.98
C LEU A 194 -5.84 -0.99 -6.48
N VAL A 195 -5.90 0.27 -6.07
CA VAL A 195 -6.96 1.23 -6.44
C VAL A 195 -6.39 2.28 -7.38
N LEU A 196 -7.06 2.52 -8.50
CA LEU A 196 -6.63 3.51 -9.49
C LEU A 196 -7.83 4.16 -10.24
N PRO A 197 -7.67 5.41 -10.70
CA PRO A 197 -6.61 6.35 -10.34
C PRO A 197 -6.76 6.82 -8.89
N SER A 198 -5.66 7.08 -8.19
CA SER A 198 -5.69 7.69 -6.86
C SER A 198 -5.20 9.13 -6.95
N LEU A 199 -5.87 10.04 -6.26
CA LEU A 199 -5.48 11.44 -6.14
C LEU A 199 -4.62 11.63 -4.88
N PHE A 200 -3.70 12.58 -4.93
CA PHE A 200 -2.83 12.88 -3.79
C PHE A 200 -3.62 13.16 -2.50
N CYS A 201 -4.73 13.93 -2.60
CA CYS A 201 -5.57 14.25 -1.45
C CYS A 201 -6.24 13.03 -0.80
N GLU A 202 -6.43 11.94 -1.54
CA GLU A 202 -7.06 10.73 -1.02
C GLU A 202 -6.19 9.96 -0.02
N ASN A 203 -4.87 10.23 0.00
CA ASN A 203 -3.97 9.65 0.99
C ASN A 203 -4.21 10.19 2.41
N PHE A 204 -4.94 11.31 2.54
CA PHE A 204 -5.32 11.92 3.82
C PHE A 204 -6.72 11.51 4.28
N ASP A 205 -7.47 10.77 3.44
CA ASP A 205 -8.82 10.30 3.76
C ASP A 205 -8.74 8.95 4.50
N CYS A 206 -9.54 8.82 5.55
CA CYS A 206 -9.71 7.58 6.30
C CYS A 206 -11.20 7.25 6.40
N LEU A 207 -11.57 5.97 6.48
CA LEU A 207 -12.96 5.58 6.69
C LEU A 207 -13.56 6.17 7.96
N ASP A 208 -12.75 6.33 9.01
CA ASP A 208 -13.17 6.93 10.26
C ASP A 208 -13.60 8.40 10.13
N ASP A 209 -13.08 9.14 9.13
CA ASP A 209 -13.45 10.52 8.88
C ASP A 209 -14.94 10.66 8.50
N TYR A 210 -15.52 9.62 7.88
CA TYR A 210 -16.95 9.57 7.53
C TYR A 210 -17.85 9.10 8.69
N ALA A 211 -17.27 8.52 9.73
CA ALA A 211 -17.98 8.02 10.92
C ALA A 211 -18.03 9.03 12.06
N THR A 212 -17.46 10.24 11.88
CA THR A 212 -17.36 11.31 12.89
C THR A 212 -18.10 12.56 12.44
N THR A 213 -18.20 13.57 13.34
CA THR A 213 -18.83 14.84 12.99
C THR A 213 -17.98 15.62 11.97
N ALA A 214 -18.63 16.35 11.06
CA ALA A 214 -17.95 17.09 10.00
C ALA A 214 -16.88 18.08 10.50
N VAL A 215 -17.13 18.73 11.65
CA VAL A 215 -16.17 19.67 12.26
C VAL A 215 -14.91 18.92 12.71
N PHE A 216 -15.08 17.81 13.39
CA PHE A 216 -13.95 17.00 13.87
C PHE A 216 -13.17 16.36 12.73
N SER A 217 -13.86 15.80 11.72
CA SER A 217 -13.21 15.27 10.52
C SER A 217 -12.39 16.33 9.79
N SER A 218 -12.92 17.56 9.66
CA SER A 218 -12.21 18.67 9.04
C SER A 218 -10.95 19.04 9.83
N PHE A 219 -11.04 19.09 11.16
CA PHE A 219 -9.89 19.33 12.02
C PHE A 219 -8.82 18.23 11.84
N LEU A 220 -9.22 16.95 11.89
CA LEU A 220 -8.29 15.83 11.68
C LEU A 220 -7.63 15.87 10.29
N ARG A 221 -8.38 16.27 9.26
CA ARG A 221 -7.83 16.38 7.91
C ARG A 221 -6.77 17.48 7.83
N VAL A 222 -7.02 18.66 8.42
CA VAL A 222 -6.02 19.74 8.51
C VAL A 222 -4.79 19.27 9.27
N LEU A 223 -4.98 18.52 10.37
CA LEU A 223 -3.89 17.97 11.17
C LEU A 223 -3.06 16.96 10.36
N LYS A 224 -3.68 16.08 9.56
CA LYS A 224 -2.99 15.14 8.68
C LYS A 224 -2.13 15.87 7.64
N TYR A 225 -2.67 16.90 6.96
CA TYR A 225 -1.89 17.74 6.05
C TYR A 225 -0.74 18.44 6.77
N GLY A 226 -0.99 19.04 7.92
CA GLY A 226 0.04 19.68 8.74
C GLY A 226 1.16 18.71 9.13
N SER A 227 0.79 17.50 9.55
CA SER A 227 1.76 16.45 9.91
C SER A 227 2.61 16.02 8.72
N PHE A 228 2.02 15.89 7.53
CA PHE A 228 2.76 15.58 6.31
C PHE A 228 3.82 16.64 6.00
N TYR A 229 3.44 17.93 5.97
CA TYR A 229 4.40 19.02 5.76
C TYR A 229 5.44 19.09 6.88
N LEU A 230 5.04 18.88 8.13
CA LEU A 230 5.95 18.86 9.28
C LEU A 230 6.99 17.75 9.13
N SER A 231 6.56 16.55 8.69
CA SER A 231 7.47 15.41 8.52
C SER A 231 8.52 15.62 7.42
N ILE A 232 8.27 16.52 6.46
CA ILE A 232 9.19 16.82 5.35
C ILE A 232 10.08 18.02 5.68
N PHE A 233 9.46 19.12 6.15
CA PHE A 233 10.13 20.41 6.23
C PHE A 233 10.77 20.71 7.57
N LEU A 234 10.29 20.15 8.69
CA LEU A 234 10.74 20.51 10.03
C LEU A 234 12.26 20.39 10.23
N PRO A 235 12.94 19.30 9.82
CA PRO A 235 14.39 19.20 9.97
C PRO A 235 15.14 20.27 9.15
N GLY A 236 14.72 20.48 7.90
CA GLY A 236 15.32 21.52 7.04
C GLY A 236 15.09 22.93 7.58
N VAL A 237 13.90 23.24 8.08
CA VAL A 237 13.60 24.53 8.71
C VAL A 237 14.47 24.73 9.94
N PHE A 238 14.59 23.72 10.81
CA PHE A 238 15.42 23.80 12.00
C PHE A 238 16.89 24.08 11.67
N VAL A 239 17.45 23.33 10.71
CA VAL A 239 18.84 23.56 10.22
C VAL A 239 18.97 24.95 9.64
N CYS A 240 18.04 25.37 8.78
CA CYS A 240 18.06 26.70 8.18
C CYS A 240 18.03 27.83 9.21
N LEU A 241 17.13 27.73 10.21
CA LEU A 241 17.04 28.73 11.27
C LEU A 241 18.29 28.75 12.15
N ALA A 242 18.77 27.58 12.59
CA ALA A 242 19.88 27.51 13.53
C ALA A 242 21.22 27.93 12.90
N VAL A 243 21.45 27.60 11.62
CA VAL A 243 22.74 27.84 10.94
C VAL A 243 22.78 29.18 10.18
N TYR A 244 21.67 29.54 9.50
CA TYR A 244 21.67 30.70 8.59
C TYR A 244 20.88 31.91 9.10
N LEU A 245 19.87 31.70 9.94
CA LEU A 245 18.96 32.74 10.41
C LEU A 245 18.79 32.70 11.93
N PRO A 246 19.88 32.69 12.73
CA PRO A 246 19.80 32.57 14.20
C PRO A 246 19.04 33.74 14.84
N GLU A 247 18.96 34.88 14.17
CA GLU A 247 18.26 36.09 14.67
C GLU A 247 16.75 35.87 14.80
N LEU A 248 16.18 34.91 14.06
CA LEU A 248 14.73 34.59 14.13
C LEU A 248 14.41 33.68 15.32
N ILE A 249 15.43 33.10 15.97
CA ILE A 249 15.25 32.22 17.13
C ILE A 249 15.23 33.09 18.41
N PRO A 250 14.25 32.87 19.33
CA PRO A 250 14.25 33.53 20.61
C PRO A 250 15.59 33.34 21.32
N PRO A 251 16.21 34.41 21.88
CA PRO A 251 17.56 34.37 22.46
C PRO A 251 17.77 33.24 23.46
N GLN A 252 16.78 32.99 24.32
CA GLN A 252 16.87 31.92 25.34
C GLN A 252 17.00 30.52 24.72
N LEU A 253 16.31 30.28 23.58
CA LEU A 253 16.39 29.03 22.85
C LEU A 253 17.68 28.93 22.04
N LEU A 254 18.10 30.05 21.41
CA LEU A 254 19.34 30.13 20.66
C LEU A 254 20.55 29.79 21.52
N PHE A 255 20.64 30.35 22.74
CA PHE A 255 21.72 30.03 23.70
C PHE A 255 21.75 28.53 24.06
N LYS A 256 20.59 27.90 24.22
CA LYS A 256 20.50 26.46 24.50
C LYS A 256 20.96 25.62 23.33
N ILE A 257 20.57 25.98 22.08
CA ILE A 257 21.00 25.29 20.86
C ILE A 257 22.51 25.43 20.71
N ALA A 258 23.05 26.65 20.80
CA ALA A 258 24.49 26.90 20.67
C ALA A 258 25.33 26.20 21.77
N ALA A 259 24.82 26.13 22.99
CA ALA A 259 25.51 25.41 24.08
C ALA A 259 25.50 23.88 23.80
N ALA A 260 24.39 23.34 23.32
CA ALA A 260 24.29 21.93 22.96
C ALA A 260 25.19 21.57 21.78
N GLU A 261 25.25 22.38 20.71
CA GLU A 261 26.11 22.19 19.56
C GLU A 261 27.60 22.20 19.94
N LYS A 262 28.04 23.10 20.85
CA LYS A 262 29.43 23.11 21.32
C LYS A 262 29.83 21.86 22.11
N ALA A 263 28.86 21.11 22.63
CA ALA A 263 29.10 19.88 23.37
C ALA A 263 29.19 18.65 22.46
N THR A 264 28.85 18.77 21.17
CA THR A 264 28.85 17.67 20.19
C THR A 264 30.01 17.76 19.20
N PRO A 265 30.53 16.64 18.67
CA PRO A 265 31.66 16.63 17.74
C PRO A 265 31.28 17.00 16.30
N LEU A 266 29.99 16.93 15.94
CA LEU A 266 29.50 17.19 14.60
C LEU A 266 28.81 18.56 14.51
N PRO A 267 28.94 19.29 13.39
CA PRO A 267 28.13 20.47 13.16
C PRO A 267 26.63 20.08 13.05
N LEU A 268 25.74 20.96 13.49
CA LEU A 268 24.30 20.74 13.63
C LEU A 268 23.64 20.13 12.35
N PHE A 269 24.06 20.59 11.17
CA PHE A 269 23.57 20.04 9.90
C PHE A 269 23.95 18.56 9.71
N ALA A 270 25.21 18.20 9.96
CA ALA A 270 25.67 16.81 9.82
C ALA A 270 25.03 15.90 10.88
N GLU A 271 24.85 16.42 12.09
CA GLU A 271 24.16 15.74 13.18
C GLU A 271 22.71 15.44 12.81
N MET A 272 21.97 16.41 12.26
CA MET A 272 20.58 16.22 11.82
C MET A 272 20.49 15.15 10.73
N LEU A 273 21.36 15.17 9.73
CA LEU A 273 21.40 14.13 8.67
C LEU A 273 21.69 12.75 9.26
N LEU A 274 22.67 12.65 10.17
CA LEU A 274 22.99 11.40 10.84
C LEU A 274 21.78 10.83 11.59
N VAL A 275 21.08 11.65 12.37
CA VAL A 275 19.90 11.20 13.14
C VAL A 275 18.77 10.77 12.21
N ILE A 276 18.50 11.51 11.12
CA ILE A 276 17.48 11.10 10.12
C ILE A 276 17.82 9.71 9.54
N ILE A 277 19.08 9.48 9.16
CA ILE A 277 19.52 8.20 8.61
C ILE A 277 19.42 7.09 9.66
N LEU A 278 19.83 7.34 10.90
CA LEU A 278 19.73 6.37 11.98
C LEU A 278 18.28 5.97 12.27
N LEU A 279 17.37 6.94 12.32
CA LEU A 279 15.94 6.66 12.49
C LEU A 279 15.40 5.80 11.36
N GLU A 280 15.84 6.02 10.11
CA GLU A 280 15.42 5.23 8.96
C GLU A 280 15.97 3.79 9.03
N ILE A 281 17.22 3.61 9.45
CA ILE A 281 17.81 2.28 9.69
C ILE A 281 17.03 1.53 10.76
N ILE A 282 16.68 2.19 11.87
CA ILE A 282 15.92 1.56 12.96
C ILE A 282 14.54 1.14 12.48
N ARG A 283 13.87 1.98 11.71
CA ARG A 283 12.58 1.67 11.13
C ARG A 283 12.66 0.46 10.19
N GLU A 284 13.62 0.47 9.27
CA GLU A 284 13.83 -0.62 8.30
C GLU A 284 14.15 -1.95 9.02
N ALA A 285 14.97 -1.89 10.07
CA ALA A 285 15.22 -3.03 10.93
C ALA A 285 13.94 -3.52 11.62
N GLY A 286 13.12 -2.59 12.14
CA GLY A 286 11.86 -2.91 12.81
C GLY A 286 10.85 -3.62 11.90
N LEU A 287 10.78 -3.26 10.62
CA LEU A 287 9.91 -3.91 9.63
C LEU A 287 10.32 -5.35 9.31
N ARG A 288 11.61 -5.67 9.44
CA ARG A 288 12.16 -7.01 9.13
C ARG A 288 12.21 -7.96 10.33
N MET A 289 11.99 -7.43 11.52
CA MET A 289 12.03 -8.25 12.73
C MET A 289 10.71 -8.96 13.01
N PRO A 290 10.76 -10.18 13.62
CA PRO A 290 9.55 -10.81 14.16
C PRO A 290 8.84 -9.88 15.15
N GLN A 291 7.52 -9.84 15.11
CA GLN A 291 6.70 -8.93 15.95
C GLN A 291 7.01 -9.07 17.44
N THR A 292 7.35 -10.27 17.91
CA THR A 292 7.72 -10.53 19.31
C THR A 292 8.97 -9.79 19.77
N LEU A 293 9.91 -9.49 18.87
CA LEU A 293 11.15 -8.79 19.17
C LEU A 293 11.10 -7.30 18.83
N GLY A 294 10.22 -6.89 17.92
CA GLY A 294 10.16 -5.52 17.39
C GLY A 294 9.95 -4.46 18.48
N HIS A 295 9.07 -4.71 19.44
CA HIS A 295 8.84 -3.79 20.57
C HIS A 295 10.08 -3.63 21.47
N SER A 296 10.75 -4.73 21.79
CA SER A 296 11.95 -4.70 22.66
C SER A 296 13.10 -3.97 21.99
N VAL A 297 13.34 -4.20 20.70
CA VAL A 297 14.40 -3.53 19.96
C VAL A 297 14.11 -2.04 19.76
N SER A 298 12.85 -1.67 19.48
CA SER A 298 12.47 -0.26 19.40
C SER A 298 12.70 0.48 20.71
N LEU A 299 12.41 -0.16 21.87
CA LEU A 299 12.68 0.41 23.18
C LEU A 299 14.17 0.58 23.43
N VAL A 300 14.98 -0.44 23.12
CA VAL A 300 16.44 -0.38 23.27
C VAL A 300 17.05 0.68 22.35
N ALA A 301 16.59 0.78 21.11
CA ALA A 301 17.04 1.80 20.15
C ALA A 301 16.70 3.21 20.66
N ALA A 302 15.48 3.42 21.19
CA ALA A 302 15.09 4.70 21.78
C ALA A 302 15.96 5.07 22.99
N LEU A 303 16.31 4.10 23.83
CA LEU A 303 17.19 4.30 24.99
C LEU A 303 18.62 4.63 24.56
N ILE A 304 19.17 3.90 23.58
CA ILE A 304 20.54 4.13 23.08
C ILE A 304 20.66 5.52 22.45
N ILE A 305 19.72 5.90 21.58
CA ILE A 305 19.74 7.21 20.91
C ILE A 305 19.35 8.32 21.88
N GLY A 306 18.32 8.10 22.72
CA GLY A 306 17.82 9.13 23.63
C GLY A 306 18.80 9.43 24.76
N ASP A 307 19.24 8.44 25.53
CA ASP A 307 20.04 8.66 26.73
C ASP A 307 21.54 8.47 26.49
N ALA A 308 21.96 7.38 25.85
CA ALA A 308 23.37 7.08 25.71
C ALA A 308 24.09 8.03 24.77
N ALA A 309 23.49 8.35 23.61
CA ALA A 309 24.13 9.23 22.63
C ALA A 309 24.16 10.69 23.10
N ILE A 310 23.11 11.17 23.79
CA ILE A 310 23.08 12.49 24.42
C ILE A 310 24.06 12.53 25.58
N GLY A 311 24.05 11.55 26.49
CA GLY A 311 24.93 11.46 27.64
C GLY A 311 26.40 11.37 27.28
N ALA A 312 26.73 10.74 26.13
CA ALA A 312 28.08 10.70 25.56
C ALA A 312 28.49 12.00 24.83
N GLY A 313 27.58 12.98 24.67
CA GLY A 313 27.82 14.18 23.91
C GLY A 313 27.97 13.95 22.39
N LEU A 314 27.45 12.83 21.87
CA LEU A 314 27.49 12.52 20.45
C LEU A 314 26.39 13.19 19.65
N LEU A 315 25.24 13.40 20.29
CA LEU A 315 24.04 14.02 19.73
C LEU A 315 23.48 15.08 20.66
N SER A 316 22.97 16.16 20.09
CA SER A 316 22.36 17.26 20.85
C SER A 316 20.87 17.03 21.09
N THR A 317 20.39 17.43 22.25
CA THR A 317 18.96 17.33 22.63
C THR A 317 18.02 18.05 21.65
N PRO A 318 18.32 19.27 21.14
CA PRO A 318 17.47 19.95 20.16
C PRO A 318 17.30 19.17 18.85
N VAL A 319 18.38 18.58 18.33
CA VAL A 319 18.32 17.77 17.10
C VAL A 319 17.47 16.53 17.28
N ILE A 320 17.64 15.80 18.39
CA ILE A 320 16.82 14.62 18.68
C ILE A 320 15.35 14.99 18.86
N LEU A 321 15.04 16.10 19.51
CA LEU A 321 13.66 16.56 19.68
C LEU A 321 12.99 16.81 18.32
N VAL A 322 13.66 17.56 17.43
CA VAL A 322 13.16 17.85 16.08
C VAL A 322 12.99 16.58 15.26
N ALA A 323 13.99 15.70 15.30
CA ALA A 323 13.95 14.43 14.58
C ALA A 323 12.84 13.50 15.09
N SER A 324 12.59 13.45 16.39
CA SER A 324 11.51 12.68 17.00
C SER A 324 10.12 13.18 16.58
N ILE A 325 9.89 14.50 16.63
CA ILE A 325 8.63 15.11 16.16
C ILE A 325 8.42 14.78 14.67
N THR A 326 9.48 14.88 13.88
CA THR A 326 9.46 14.56 12.44
C THR A 326 9.07 13.10 12.21
N ALA A 327 9.68 12.17 12.94
CA ALA A 327 9.42 10.73 12.84
C ALA A 327 7.97 10.37 13.22
N ILE A 328 7.46 10.97 14.31
CA ILE A 328 6.07 10.75 14.74
C ILE A 328 5.07 11.31 13.72
N SER A 329 5.37 12.48 13.14
CA SER A 329 4.48 13.16 12.21
C SER A 329 4.23 12.34 10.94
N VAL A 330 5.19 11.55 10.48
CA VAL A 330 5.03 10.73 9.27
C VAL A 330 4.07 9.55 9.47
N PHE A 331 3.93 9.04 10.70
CA PHE A 331 3.00 7.95 11.01
C PHE A 331 1.52 8.35 10.95
N VAL A 332 1.23 9.65 10.91
CA VAL A 332 -0.14 10.15 10.71
C VAL A 332 -0.65 9.89 9.28
N THR A 333 0.27 9.77 8.30
CA THR A 333 -0.04 9.51 6.89
C THR A 333 0.85 8.39 6.35
N PRO A 334 0.61 7.13 6.76
CA PRO A 334 1.51 6.01 6.44
C PRO A 334 1.59 5.70 4.94
N SER A 335 0.55 5.98 4.17
CA SER A 335 0.55 5.81 2.70
C SER A 335 1.55 6.69 1.96
N LEU A 336 1.96 7.81 2.57
CA LEU A 336 2.91 8.78 2.01
C LEU A 336 4.31 8.66 2.64
N TYR A 337 4.58 7.57 3.37
CA TYR A 337 5.85 7.40 4.07
C TYR A 337 7.06 7.45 3.13
N GLU A 338 7.06 6.64 2.07
CA GLU A 338 8.19 6.53 1.14
C GLU A 338 8.54 7.87 0.47
N PRO A 339 7.58 8.59 -0.17
CA PRO A 339 7.88 9.89 -0.75
C PRO A 339 8.27 10.93 0.32
N ALA A 340 7.65 10.92 1.50
CA ALA A 340 7.97 11.87 2.57
C ALA A 340 9.41 11.71 3.07
N THR A 341 9.91 10.47 3.18
CA THR A 341 11.30 10.20 3.59
C THR A 341 12.31 10.74 2.60
N LEU A 342 12.12 10.49 1.30
CA LEU A 342 13.01 11.00 0.26
C LEU A 342 12.98 12.52 0.19
N LEU A 343 11.78 13.12 0.25
CA LEU A 343 11.62 14.57 0.26
C LEU A 343 12.26 15.20 1.49
N ARG A 344 12.06 14.64 2.68
CA ARG A 344 12.69 15.10 3.93
C ARG A 344 14.20 15.16 3.81
N LEU A 345 14.82 14.09 3.30
CA LEU A 345 16.26 14.04 3.10
C LEU A 345 16.71 15.13 2.11
N GLY A 346 16.02 15.25 0.97
CA GLY A 346 16.30 16.27 -0.05
C GLY A 346 16.16 17.70 0.47
N VAL A 347 15.06 18.00 1.20
CA VAL A 347 14.83 19.32 1.81
C VAL A 347 15.88 19.66 2.87
N THR A 348 16.24 18.70 3.72
CA THR A 348 17.28 18.91 4.74
C THR A 348 18.64 19.16 4.11
N LEU A 349 19.00 18.41 3.06
CA LEU A 349 20.23 18.65 2.29
C LEU A 349 20.23 20.04 1.62
N ALA A 350 19.14 20.40 0.95
CA ALA A 350 19.03 21.70 0.30
C ALA A 350 19.08 22.87 1.30
N ALA A 351 18.42 22.71 2.45
CA ALA A 351 18.45 23.69 3.52
C ALA A 351 19.83 23.84 4.16
N GLY A 352 20.56 22.73 4.34
CA GLY A 352 21.92 22.74 4.91
C GLY A 352 22.97 23.32 3.97
N LEU A 353 22.84 23.10 2.64
CA LEU A 353 23.80 23.57 1.65
C LEU A 353 23.53 24.99 1.14
N ALA A 354 22.25 25.33 0.94
CA ALA A 354 21.83 26.61 0.34
C ALA A 354 20.97 27.47 1.27
N GLY A 355 20.83 27.10 2.54
CA GLY A 355 20.09 27.85 3.54
C GLY A 355 18.63 28.15 3.17
N PRO A 356 18.14 29.39 3.40
CA PRO A 356 16.76 29.77 3.11
C PRO A 356 16.39 29.62 1.62
N VAL A 357 17.33 29.85 0.72
CA VAL A 357 17.08 29.71 -0.72
C VAL A 357 16.80 28.26 -1.09
N GLY A 358 17.59 27.32 -0.55
CA GLY A 358 17.38 25.89 -0.75
C GLY A 358 16.03 25.41 -0.19
N LEU A 359 15.63 25.91 0.99
CA LEU A 359 14.36 25.61 1.60
C LEU A 359 13.16 26.09 0.76
N VAL A 360 13.21 27.35 0.28
CA VAL A 360 12.16 27.96 -0.54
C VAL A 360 12.05 27.24 -1.89
N LEU A 361 13.16 26.97 -2.56
CA LEU A 361 13.18 26.22 -3.81
C LEU A 361 12.56 24.83 -3.64
N SER A 362 12.91 24.12 -2.56
CA SER A 362 12.34 22.82 -2.23
C SER A 362 10.81 22.91 -2.01
N LEU A 363 10.35 23.97 -1.31
CA LEU A 363 8.92 24.18 -1.08
C LEU A 363 8.18 24.42 -2.40
N ILE A 364 8.75 25.25 -3.29
CA ILE A 364 8.15 25.53 -4.60
C ILE A 364 8.04 24.24 -5.41
N HIS A 365 9.12 23.48 -5.55
CA HIS A 365 9.13 22.23 -6.32
C HIS A 365 8.17 21.17 -5.79
N ILE A 366 8.02 21.06 -4.47
CA ILE A 366 7.08 20.09 -3.85
C ILE A 366 5.64 20.54 -4.01
N SER A 367 5.39 21.86 -3.98
CA SER A 367 4.04 22.45 -4.08
C SER A 367 3.59 22.65 -5.53
N GLU A 368 4.51 22.70 -6.47
CA GLU A 368 4.20 22.89 -7.89
C GLU A 368 3.53 21.64 -8.45
N PRO A 369 2.28 21.77 -8.99
CA PRO A 369 1.61 20.64 -9.62
C PRO A 369 2.40 20.27 -10.87
N THR A 370 3.17 19.18 -10.79
CA THR A 370 3.84 18.61 -11.95
C THR A 370 2.79 18.20 -12.98
N ARG A 371 2.64 19.01 -14.02
CA ARG A 371 1.93 18.65 -15.24
C ARG A 371 2.73 17.56 -15.96
N HIS A 372 2.37 16.31 -15.71
CA HIS A 372 2.84 15.20 -16.54
C HIS A 372 1.71 14.20 -16.78
#